data_f87f67b202e835082a3d6c95c3362a3c
#
_entry.id   f87f67b202e835082a3d6c95c3362a3c
#
_cell.length_a   1.000
_cell.length_b   1.000
_cell.length_c   1.000
_cell.angle_alpha   90.00
_cell.angle_beta   90.00
_cell.angle_gamma   90.00
#
_symmetry.space_group_name_H-M   'P 1'
#
loop_
_entity.id
_entity.type
_entity.pdbx_description
1 polymer ?
#
loop_
_entity_poly.entity_id
_entity_poly.type
_entity_poly.pdbx_seq_one_letter_code
_entity_poly.pdbx_strand_id
1 'polypeptide(L)'
;MKYILKIFLIVLLVVAIIGAACWFFLVQRPDLTMSVFAYWGDHFYDAGRYNRAVSLYETACRLDPQNANLPVRLAQAYINSGNYTKAEYTLVSAITNNPESVQLYVALSKTYIAQDKILDAEQMLDRITSSDVKAQIDALRPRAPVLSPESGYYSEYIDVSVQATGGQAYLAVNLDFPSIQTDAYEGPVTLAAGDSKVVAVTVAENGLVSDAVYAGYTIGSVVEEVTLSDAALDSYVRELLGKTAGSTLMTDELWAIEELDLPD
;
A
#
# COMPACT_ATOMS: atom_id res chain seq x y z
N MET A 1 -8.98 -50.02 -51.02
CA MET A 1 -9.23 -50.44 -49.63
C MET A 1 -7.94 -50.68 -48.82
N LYS A 2 -6.95 -51.44 -49.26
CA LYS A 2 -5.70 -51.77 -48.55
C LYS A 2 -4.83 -50.55 -48.23
N TYR A 3 -4.78 -49.51 -49.08
CA TYR A 3 -4.01 -48.26 -48.80
C TYR A 3 -4.67 -47.38 -47.76
N ILE A 4 -5.99 -47.24 -47.75
CA ILE A 4 -6.73 -46.45 -46.74
C ILE A 4 -6.54 -47.09 -45.36
N LEU A 5 -6.60 -48.42 -45.25
CA LEU A 5 -6.36 -49.13 -44.00
C LEU A 5 -4.92 -48.92 -43.47
N LYS A 6 -3.92 -48.93 -44.38
CA LYS A 6 -2.52 -48.63 -43.98
C LYS A 6 -2.34 -47.21 -43.46
N ILE A 7 -2.92 -46.22 -44.14
CA ILE A 7 -2.89 -44.82 -43.69
C ILE A 7 -3.56 -44.67 -42.32
N PHE A 8 -4.72 -45.28 -42.14
CA PHE A 8 -5.43 -45.26 -40.86
C PHE A 8 -4.60 -45.88 -39.73
N LEU A 9 -3.94 -47.02 -39.94
CA LEU A 9 -3.06 -47.64 -38.97
C LEU A 9 -1.83 -46.78 -38.62
N ILE A 10 -1.24 -46.12 -39.62
CA ILE A 10 -0.11 -45.19 -39.39
C ILE A 10 -0.55 -44.00 -38.53
N VAL A 11 -1.71 -43.37 -38.83
CA VAL A 11 -2.26 -42.28 -38.05
C VAL A 11 -2.53 -42.71 -36.60
N LEU A 12 -3.11 -43.90 -36.42
CA LEU A 12 -3.40 -44.45 -35.11
C LEU A 12 -2.12 -44.74 -34.31
N LEU A 13 -1.07 -45.24 -34.95
CA LEU A 13 0.25 -45.42 -34.34
C LEU A 13 0.89 -44.11 -33.94
N VAL A 14 0.83 -43.10 -34.80
CA VAL A 14 1.36 -41.75 -34.49
C VAL A 14 0.62 -41.14 -33.30
N VAL A 15 -0.70 -41.24 -33.27
CA VAL A 15 -1.52 -40.74 -32.12
C VAL A 15 -1.16 -41.50 -30.83
N ALA A 16 -0.94 -42.83 -30.90
CA ALA A 16 -0.53 -43.62 -29.74
C ALA A 16 0.87 -43.20 -29.23
N ILE A 17 1.82 -42.95 -30.14
CA ILE A 17 3.18 -42.48 -29.77
C ILE A 17 3.11 -41.10 -29.14
N ILE A 18 2.34 -40.17 -29.71
CA ILE A 18 2.15 -38.83 -29.13
C ILE A 18 1.48 -38.95 -27.76
N GLY A 19 0.46 -39.77 -27.60
CA GLY A 19 -0.21 -40.01 -26.31
C GLY A 19 0.74 -40.62 -25.27
N ALA A 20 1.58 -41.57 -25.64
CA ALA A 20 2.60 -42.17 -24.77
C ALA A 20 3.68 -41.14 -24.38
N ALA A 21 4.13 -40.31 -25.31
CA ALA A 21 5.08 -39.24 -25.05
C ALA A 21 4.46 -38.18 -24.11
N CYS A 22 3.23 -37.71 -24.35
CA CYS A 22 2.51 -36.80 -23.47
C CYS A 22 2.35 -37.39 -22.06
N TRP A 23 1.96 -38.67 -21.96
CA TRP A 23 1.82 -39.36 -20.68
C TRP A 23 3.18 -39.44 -19.96
N PHE A 24 4.27 -39.75 -20.65
CA PHE A 24 5.61 -39.81 -20.10
C PHE A 24 6.05 -38.46 -19.55
N PHE A 25 5.88 -37.37 -20.31
CA PHE A 25 6.24 -36.00 -19.86
C PHE A 25 5.38 -35.54 -18.67
N LEU A 26 4.08 -35.78 -18.71
CA LEU A 26 3.17 -35.33 -17.65
C LEU A 26 3.33 -36.08 -16.33
N VAL A 27 3.66 -37.40 -16.40
CA VAL A 27 3.68 -38.27 -15.23
C VAL A 27 5.09 -38.59 -14.76
N GLN A 28 6.07 -38.76 -15.67
CA GLN A 28 7.43 -39.17 -15.33
C GLN A 28 8.40 -38.00 -15.17
N ARG A 29 8.10 -36.84 -15.77
CA ARG A 29 8.96 -35.64 -15.74
C ARG A 29 8.15 -34.37 -15.44
N PRO A 30 7.53 -34.27 -14.25
CA PRO A 30 6.73 -33.14 -13.87
C PRO A 30 7.55 -31.83 -13.84
N ASP A 31 8.87 -31.91 -13.54
CA ASP A 31 9.83 -30.82 -13.58
C ASP A 31 9.92 -30.15 -14.96
N LEU A 32 10.03 -30.95 -16.05
CA LEU A 32 10.05 -30.40 -17.40
C LEU A 32 8.69 -29.84 -17.79
N THR A 33 7.63 -30.54 -17.44
CA THR A 33 6.26 -30.12 -17.73
C THR A 33 5.96 -28.78 -17.03
N MET A 34 6.31 -28.65 -15.75
CA MET A 34 6.19 -27.39 -14.99
C MET A 34 6.95 -26.26 -15.68
N SER A 35 8.21 -26.51 -16.07
CA SER A 35 9.05 -25.50 -16.74
C SER A 35 8.44 -25.01 -18.06
N VAL A 36 7.79 -25.89 -18.83
CA VAL A 36 7.08 -25.54 -20.07
C VAL A 36 5.88 -24.62 -19.77
N PHE A 37 5.07 -24.95 -18.75
CA PHE A 37 3.95 -24.10 -18.36
C PHE A 37 4.41 -22.75 -17.82
N ALA A 38 5.47 -22.71 -17.01
CA ALA A 38 6.06 -21.48 -16.52
C ALA A 38 6.57 -20.59 -17.67
N TYR A 39 7.31 -21.17 -18.61
CA TYR A 39 7.83 -20.46 -19.79
C TYR A 39 6.70 -19.84 -20.65
N TRP A 40 5.66 -20.61 -20.96
CA TRP A 40 4.52 -20.06 -21.69
C TRP A 40 3.72 -19.06 -20.86
N GLY A 41 3.68 -19.23 -19.53
CA GLY A 41 3.14 -18.26 -18.60
C GLY A 41 3.85 -16.92 -18.72
N ASP A 42 5.17 -16.92 -18.67
CA ASP A 42 6.02 -15.73 -18.86
C ASP A 42 5.76 -15.08 -20.23
N HIS A 43 5.73 -15.88 -21.30
CA HIS A 43 5.48 -15.37 -22.65
C HIS A 43 4.10 -14.66 -22.77
N PHE A 44 3.04 -15.24 -22.18
CA PHE A 44 1.72 -14.58 -22.19
C PHE A 44 1.66 -13.38 -21.25
N TYR A 45 2.36 -13.42 -20.14
CA TYR A 45 2.47 -12.29 -19.20
C TYR A 45 3.13 -11.10 -19.88
N ASP A 46 4.27 -11.29 -20.54
CA ASP A 46 5.01 -10.25 -21.28
C ASP A 46 4.20 -9.68 -22.44
N ALA A 47 3.34 -10.50 -23.05
CA ALA A 47 2.39 -10.08 -24.08
C ALA A 47 1.14 -9.36 -23.53
N GLY A 48 1.04 -9.08 -22.22
CA GLY A 48 -0.11 -8.45 -21.57
C GLY A 48 -1.36 -9.33 -21.48
N ARG A 49 -1.22 -10.64 -21.78
CA ARG A 49 -2.33 -11.59 -21.77
C ARG A 49 -2.46 -12.28 -20.42
N TYR A 50 -2.67 -11.51 -19.37
CA TYR A 50 -2.59 -11.93 -17.98
C TYR A 50 -3.52 -13.10 -17.63
N ASN A 51 -4.75 -13.14 -18.13
CA ASN A 51 -5.67 -14.26 -17.88
C ASN A 51 -5.17 -15.60 -18.43
N ARG A 52 -4.42 -15.59 -19.55
CA ARG A 52 -3.78 -16.82 -20.08
C ARG A 52 -2.55 -17.20 -19.27
N ALA A 53 -1.75 -16.23 -18.86
CA ALA A 53 -0.62 -16.44 -17.97
C ALA A 53 -1.07 -17.06 -16.64
N VAL A 54 -2.15 -16.55 -16.03
CA VAL A 54 -2.76 -17.12 -14.82
C VAL A 54 -3.03 -18.61 -14.96
N SER A 55 -3.75 -19.05 -16.02
CA SER A 55 -4.09 -20.48 -16.21
C SER A 55 -2.86 -21.37 -16.33
N LEU A 56 -1.79 -20.86 -16.93
CA LEU A 56 -0.53 -21.59 -17.10
C LEU A 56 0.26 -21.66 -15.79
N TYR A 57 0.36 -20.54 -15.07
CA TYR A 57 1.02 -20.50 -13.77
C TYR A 57 0.26 -21.32 -12.71
N GLU A 58 -1.09 -21.32 -12.71
CA GLU A 58 -1.88 -22.20 -11.84
C GLU A 58 -1.53 -23.67 -12.08
N THR A 59 -1.34 -24.05 -13.35
CA THR A 59 -0.95 -25.42 -13.70
C THR A 59 0.48 -25.72 -13.26
N ALA A 60 1.42 -24.78 -13.44
CA ALA A 60 2.79 -24.92 -12.99
C ALA A 60 2.88 -25.06 -11.45
N CYS A 61 2.14 -24.23 -10.70
CA CYS A 61 2.07 -24.31 -9.22
C CYS A 61 1.53 -25.67 -8.72
N ARG A 62 0.57 -26.27 -9.43
CA ARG A 62 0.07 -27.63 -9.09
C ARG A 62 1.09 -28.72 -9.34
N LEU A 63 1.95 -28.56 -10.34
CA LEU A 63 2.99 -29.54 -10.68
C LEU A 63 4.19 -29.45 -9.72
N ASP A 64 4.48 -28.28 -9.20
CA ASP A 64 5.55 -28.05 -8.22
C ASP A 64 5.08 -27.13 -7.09
N PRO A 65 4.37 -27.67 -6.08
CA PRO A 65 3.85 -26.89 -4.95
C PRO A 65 4.93 -26.33 -4.01
N GLN A 66 6.16 -26.86 -4.10
CA GLN A 66 7.28 -26.42 -3.25
C GLN A 66 8.05 -25.25 -3.87
N ASN A 67 7.74 -24.87 -5.08
CA ASN A 67 8.41 -23.78 -5.77
C ASN A 67 7.87 -22.41 -5.29
N ALA A 68 8.67 -21.69 -4.53
CA ALA A 68 8.27 -20.38 -4.00
C ALA A 68 8.19 -19.28 -5.09
N ASN A 69 8.82 -19.46 -6.25
CA ASN A 69 8.82 -18.45 -7.32
C ASN A 69 7.53 -18.47 -8.15
N LEU A 70 6.92 -19.63 -8.35
CA LEU A 70 5.72 -19.76 -9.16
C LEU A 70 4.51 -19.01 -8.58
N PRO A 71 4.21 -19.11 -7.26
CA PRO A 71 3.16 -18.30 -6.63
C PRO A 71 3.39 -16.79 -6.76
N VAL A 72 4.64 -16.32 -6.76
CA VAL A 72 4.97 -14.89 -6.96
C VAL A 72 4.57 -14.44 -8.38
N ARG A 73 4.93 -15.24 -9.41
CA ARG A 73 4.56 -14.94 -10.80
C ARG A 73 3.04 -15.01 -11.00
N LEU A 74 2.39 -16.02 -10.40
CA LEU A 74 0.94 -16.17 -10.44
C LEU A 74 0.23 -14.99 -9.79
N ALA A 75 0.68 -14.56 -8.61
CA ALA A 75 0.14 -13.40 -7.92
C ALA A 75 0.30 -12.11 -8.75
N GLN A 76 1.46 -11.92 -9.38
CA GLN A 76 1.68 -10.77 -10.26
C GLN A 76 0.74 -10.80 -11.49
N ALA A 77 0.47 -11.97 -12.06
CA ALA A 77 -0.50 -12.12 -13.16
C ALA A 77 -1.93 -11.83 -12.68
N TYR A 78 -2.29 -12.25 -11.47
CA TYR A 78 -3.57 -11.90 -10.84
C TYR A 78 -3.71 -10.40 -10.59
N ILE A 79 -2.68 -9.72 -10.05
CA ILE A 79 -2.67 -8.26 -9.83
C ILE A 79 -2.93 -7.54 -11.15
N ASN A 80 -2.18 -7.89 -12.20
CA ASN A 80 -2.30 -7.25 -13.52
C ASN A 80 -3.62 -7.58 -14.25
N SER A 81 -4.33 -8.64 -13.82
CA SER A 81 -5.70 -8.94 -14.28
C SER A 81 -6.79 -8.36 -13.36
N GLY A 82 -6.43 -7.61 -12.32
CA GLY A 82 -7.35 -6.99 -11.36
C GLY A 82 -7.89 -7.95 -10.28
N ASN A 83 -7.34 -9.16 -10.16
CA ASN A 83 -7.80 -10.18 -9.21
C ASN A 83 -6.98 -10.19 -7.91
N TYR A 84 -6.95 -9.09 -7.20
CA TYR A 84 -6.14 -8.91 -5.99
C TYR A 84 -6.40 -9.95 -4.90
N THR A 85 -7.66 -10.30 -4.66
CA THR A 85 -8.04 -11.31 -3.64
C THR A 85 -7.44 -12.70 -3.94
N LYS A 86 -7.37 -13.08 -5.23
CA LYS A 86 -6.73 -14.35 -5.61
C LYS A 86 -5.21 -14.29 -5.47
N ALA A 87 -4.60 -13.14 -5.76
CA ALA A 87 -3.17 -12.92 -5.54
C ALA A 87 -2.82 -13.08 -4.06
N GLU A 88 -3.56 -12.41 -3.18
CA GLU A 88 -3.40 -12.49 -1.73
C GLU A 88 -3.54 -13.94 -1.23
N TYR A 89 -4.64 -14.62 -1.56
CA TYR A 89 -4.86 -16.01 -1.18
C TYR A 89 -3.73 -16.95 -1.65
N THR A 90 -3.27 -16.77 -2.89
CA THR A 90 -2.18 -17.57 -3.46
C THR A 90 -0.89 -17.41 -2.66
N LEU A 91 -0.54 -16.16 -2.31
CA LEU A 91 0.69 -15.87 -1.57
C LEU A 91 0.61 -16.33 -0.12
N VAL A 92 -0.50 -16.11 0.56
CA VAL A 92 -0.72 -16.61 1.94
C VAL A 92 -0.62 -18.13 1.99
N SER A 93 -1.24 -18.83 1.04
CA SER A 93 -1.12 -20.29 0.93
C SER A 93 0.33 -20.74 0.65
N ALA A 94 1.04 -20.01 -0.21
CA ALA A 94 2.44 -20.31 -0.53
C ALA A 94 3.38 -20.07 0.67
N ILE A 95 3.15 -19.02 1.47
CA ILE A 95 3.89 -18.74 2.71
C ILE A 95 3.71 -19.90 3.71
N THR A 96 2.49 -20.45 3.82
CA THR A 96 2.22 -21.59 4.70
C THR A 96 3.08 -22.80 4.33
N ASN A 97 3.34 -23.03 3.03
CA ASN A 97 4.18 -24.12 2.55
C ASN A 97 5.69 -23.80 2.55
N ASN A 98 6.03 -22.52 2.43
CA ASN A 98 7.42 -22.02 2.33
C ASN A 98 7.61 -20.80 3.23
N PRO A 99 7.54 -20.94 4.56
CA PRO A 99 7.57 -19.81 5.51
C PRO A 99 8.92 -19.06 5.53
N GLU A 100 9.98 -19.68 5.06
CA GLU A 100 11.32 -19.08 5.00
C GLU A 100 11.60 -18.30 3.71
N SER A 101 10.62 -18.20 2.80
CA SER A 101 10.81 -17.52 1.52
C SER A 101 10.53 -16.02 1.62
N VAL A 102 11.56 -15.20 1.76
CA VAL A 102 11.50 -13.73 1.76
C VAL A 102 10.71 -13.19 0.57
N GLN A 103 10.89 -13.78 -0.61
CA GLN A 103 10.22 -13.34 -1.84
C GLN A 103 8.69 -13.39 -1.75
N LEU A 104 8.13 -14.35 -1.01
CA LEU A 104 6.68 -14.48 -0.83
C LEU A 104 6.12 -13.34 0.03
N TYR A 105 6.83 -12.94 1.09
CA TYR A 105 6.44 -11.81 1.93
C TYR A 105 6.53 -10.49 1.18
N VAL A 106 7.60 -10.28 0.39
CA VAL A 106 7.74 -9.10 -0.48
C VAL A 106 6.60 -9.03 -1.49
N ALA A 107 6.25 -10.16 -2.13
CA ALA A 107 5.15 -10.22 -3.08
C ALA A 107 3.79 -9.96 -2.42
N LEU A 108 3.58 -10.46 -1.19
CA LEU A 108 2.35 -10.23 -0.43
C LEU A 108 2.22 -8.76 -0.01
N SER A 109 3.31 -8.14 0.49
CA SER A 109 3.35 -6.71 0.80
C SER A 109 2.98 -5.88 -0.44
N LYS A 110 3.62 -6.16 -1.59
CA LYS A 110 3.30 -5.51 -2.86
C LYS A 110 1.84 -5.70 -3.29
N THR A 111 1.25 -6.85 -2.97
CA THR A 111 -0.17 -7.12 -3.25
C THR A 111 -1.08 -6.28 -2.38
N TYR A 112 -0.75 -6.06 -1.10
CA TYR A 112 -1.49 -5.17 -0.22
C TYR A 112 -1.36 -3.70 -0.67
N ILE A 113 -0.16 -3.25 -1.02
CA ILE A 113 0.06 -1.91 -1.57
C ILE A 113 -0.78 -1.68 -2.83
N ALA A 114 -0.83 -2.64 -3.76
CA ALA A 114 -1.67 -2.54 -4.97
C ALA A 114 -3.18 -2.45 -4.68
N GLN A 115 -3.61 -2.85 -3.48
CA GLN A 115 -5.00 -2.73 -3.00
C GLN A 115 -5.23 -1.48 -2.12
N ASP A 116 -4.24 -0.61 -1.98
CA ASP A 116 -4.28 0.53 -1.04
C ASP A 116 -4.41 0.11 0.43
N LYS A 117 -3.86 -1.05 0.79
CA LYS A 117 -3.88 -1.63 2.14
C LYS A 117 -2.50 -1.52 2.80
N ILE A 118 -2.00 -0.28 2.98
CA ILE A 118 -0.66 -0.05 3.53
C ILE A 118 -0.55 -0.59 4.96
N LEU A 119 -1.57 -0.39 5.79
CA LEU A 119 -1.62 -0.88 7.17
C LEU A 119 -1.54 -2.42 7.23
N ASP A 120 -2.25 -3.11 6.34
CA ASP A 120 -2.20 -4.58 6.29
C ASP A 120 -0.80 -5.08 5.88
N ALA A 121 -0.13 -4.35 4.97
CA ALA A 121 1.24 -4.65 4.58
C ALA A 121 2.21 -4.49 5.75
N GLU A 122 2.14 -3.38 6.49
CA GLU A 122 2.96 -3.12 7.66
C GLU A 122 2.74 -4.19 8.75
N GLN A 123 1.50 -4.44 9.13
CA GLN A 123 1.14 -5.43 10.15
C GLN A 123 1.54 -6.86 9.76
N MET A 124 1.47 -7.20 8.48
CA MET A 124 1.90 -8.51 7.99
C MET A 124 3.41 -8.68 8.18
N LEU A 125 4.21 -7.67 7.88
CA LEU A 125 5.66 -7.70 8.06
C LEU A 125 6.06 -7.82 9.52
N ASP A 126 5.33 -7.18 10.42
CA ASP A 126 5.58 -7.24 11.86
C ASP A 126 5.24 -8.59 12.48
N ARG A 127 4.32 -9.36 11.88
CA ARG A 127 3.92 -10.70 12.33
C ARG A 127 4.83 -11.82 11.85
N ILE A 128 5.91 -11.54 11.12
CA ILE A 128 6.87 -12.55 10.70
C ILE A 128 7.58 -13.13 11.95
N THR A 129 7.42 -14.45 12.15
CA THR A 129 7.93 -15.15 13.34
C THR A 129 9.35 -15.68 13.17
N SER A 130 9.79 -15.95 11.93
CA SER A 130 11.15 -16.38 11.64
C SER A 130 12.13 -15.21 11.78
N SER A 131 13.10 -15.32 12.70
CA SER A 131 14.10 -14.28 12.94
C SER A 131 14.94 -13.99 11.68
N ASP A 132 15.27 -15.04 10.93
CA ASP A 132 16.13 -14.95 9.77
C ASP A 132 15.41 -14.27 8.60
N VAL A 133 14.13 -14.60 8.39
CA VAL A 133 13.29 -13.95 7.38
C VAL A 133 13.05 -12.49 7.76
N LYS A 134 12.73 -12.24 9.06
CA LYS A 134 12.53 -10.88 9.54
C LYS A 134 13.77 -10.02 9.34
N ALA A 135 14.95 -10.50 9.69
CA ALA A 135 16.20 -9.77 9.49
C ALA A 135 16.48 -9.46 8.01
N GLN A 136 16.17 -10.39 7.10
CA GLN A 136 16.32 -10.16 5.66
C GLN A 136 15.29 -9.14 5.15
N ILE A 137 14.04 -9.20 5.60
CA ILE A 137 13.01 -8.23 5.25
C ILE A 137 13.38 -6.84 5.78
N ASP A 138 13.80 -6.73 7.06
CA ASP A 138 14.19 -5.46 7.68
C ASP A 138 15.39 -4.81 6.96
N ALA A 139 16.30 -5.62 6.40
CA ALA A 139 17.39 -5.11 5.56
C ALA A 139 16.92 -4.55 4.19
N LEU A 140 15.75 -4.97 3.70
CA LEU A 140 15.15 -4.56 2.43
C LEU A 140 14.08 -3.47 2.60
N ARG A 141 13.55 -3.29 3.80
CA ARG A 141 12.53 -2.27 4.12
C ARG A 141 13.13 -0.87 4.05
N PRO A 142 12.37 0.14 3.62
CA PRO A 142 12.76 1.53 3.81
C PRO A 142 12.78 1.87 5.31
N ARG A 143 13.56 2.86 5.67
CA ARG A 143 13.56 3.36 7.05
C ARG A 143 12.27 4.12 7.34
N ALA A 144 11.84 4.09 8.61
CA ALA A 144 10.76 4.94 9.07
C ALA A 144 11.04 6.41 8.72
N PRO A 145 10.03 7.15 8.24
CA PRO A 145 10.20 8.57 7.92
C PRO A 145 10.45 9.39 9.19
N VAL A 146 11.10 10.54 9.04
CA VAL A 146 11.32 11.49 10.12
C VAL A 146 10.41 12.69 9.90
N LEU A 147 9.61 13.03 10.91
CA LEU A 147 8.74 14.19 10.90
C LEU A 147 9.48 15.39 11.54
N SER A 148 9.31 16.56 10.99
CA SER A 148 9.86 17.80 11.51
C SER A 148 8.83 18.95 11.32
N PRO A 149 8.57 19.73 12.36
CA PRO A 149 9.10 19.66 13.72
C PRO A 149 8.60 18.41 14.47
N GLU A 150 9.18 18.14 15.64
CA GLU A 150 8.74 17.03 16.52
C GLU A 150 7.31 17.26 17.03
N SER A 151 6.66 16.17 17.49
CA SER A 151 5.32 16.26 18.12
C SER A 151 5.32 17.15 19.34
N GLY A 152 4.25 17.92 19.54
CA GLY A 152 4.15 18.82 20.70
C GLY A 152 3.16 19.95 20.53
N TYR A 153 3.22 20.90 21.47
CA TYR A 153 2.44 22.12 21.45
C TYR A 153 3.19 23.26 20.73
N TYR A 154 2.49 23.98 19.86
CA TYR A 154 2.99 25.13 19.12
C TYR A 154 1.98 26.29 19.24
N SER A 155 2.47 27.48 19.54
CA SER A 155 1.64 28.69 19.67
C SER A 155 1.29 29.34 18.33
N GLU A 156 1.94 28.90 17.25
CA GLU A 156 1.75 29.39 15.87
C GLU A 156 1.55 28.23 14.91
N TYR A 157 1.01 28.52 13.72
CA TYR A 157 0.92 27.52 12.64
C TYR A 157 2.30 26.98 12.30
N ILE A 158 2.35 25.69 12.07
CA ILE A 158 3.58 24.99 11.68
C ILE A 158 3.38 24.25 10.39
N ASP A 159 4.46 24.11 9.63
CA ASP A 159 4.54 23.25 8.48
C ASP A 159 5.24 21.94 8.86
N VAL A 160 4.52 20.84 8.82
CA VAL A 160 5.11 19.52 9.06
C VAL A 160 5.74 19.01 7.77
N SER A 161 7.03 18.73 7.84
CA SER A 161 7.81 18.13 6.77
C SER A 161 8.14 16.66 7.06
N VAL A 162 8.25 15.85 6.01
CA VAL A 162 8.61 14.42 6.08
C VAL A 162 9.93 14.19 5.35
N GLN A 163 10.89 13.63 6.05
CA GLN A 163 12.12 13.14 5.45
C GLN A 163 12.07 11.62 5.36
N ALA A 164 11.98 11.10 4.13
CA ALA A 164 11.98 9.67 3.84
C ALA A 164 13.24 9.26 3.09
N THR A 165 13.65 8.01 3.30
CA THR A 165 14.79 7.39 2.60
C THR A 165 14.41 5.99 2.13
N GLY A 166 14.70 5.69 0.86
CA GLY A 166 14.45 4.37 0.29
C GLY A 166 13.08 4.15 -0.32
N GLY A 167 12.27 5.21 -0.50
CA GLY A 167 10.95 5.11 -1.11
C GLY A 167 10.19 6.42 -1.11
N GLN A 168 8.93 6.36 -1.53
CA GLN A 168 7.97 7.46 -1.48
C GLN A 168 7.36 7.55 -0.09
N ALA A 169 7.32 8.76 0.50
CA ALA A 169 6.60 9.02 1.73
C ALA A 169 5.10 9.22 1.46
N TYR A 170 4.29 8.77 2.41
CA TYR A 170 2.86 9.02 2.47
C TYR A 170 2.53 9.59 3.84
N LEU A 171 1.71 10.63 3.88
CA LEU A 171 1.36 11.37 5.10
C LEU A 171 -0.14 11.55 5.19
N ALA A 172 -0.74 11.13 6.30
CA ALA A 172 -2.14 11.38 6.63
C ALA A 172 -2.25 12.32 7.82
N VAL A 173 -3.19 13.27 7.75
CA VAL A 173 -3.52 14.17 8.84
C VAL A 173 -4.96 13.91 9.27
N ASN A 174 -5.16 13.61 10.56
CA ASN A 174 -6.46 13.29 11.16
C ASN A 174 -7.19 12.10 10.53
N LEU A 175 -6.43 11.21 9.88
CA LEU A 175 -6.86 9.92 9.39
C LEU A 175 -6.16 8.81 10.16
N ASP A 176 -6.72 7.60 10.13
CA ASP A 176 -6.13 6.47 10.85
C ASP A 176 -4.82 5.99 10.21
N PHE A 177 -4.77 5.98 8.87
CA PHE A 177 -3.58 5.60 8.11
C PHE A 177 -3.58 6.22 6.70
N PRO A 178 -2.42 6.47 6.07
CA PRO A 178 -2.34 7.06 4.73
C PRO A 178 -2.74 6.07 3.63
N SER A 179 -3.28 6.63 2.53
CA SER A 179 -3.58 5.95 1.28
C SER A 179 -2.50 6.24 0.22
N ILE A 180 -2.13 5.24 -0.58
CA ILE A 180 -1.20 5.47 -1.71
C ILE A 180 -1.83 6.28 -2.85
N GLN A 181 -3.15 6.40 -2.88
CA GLN A 181 -3.87 7.09 -3.96
C GLN A 181 -3.98 8.59 -3.73
N THR A 182 -4.06 9.02 -2.45
CA THR A 182 -4.37 10.40 -2.10
C THR A 182 -3.33 11.09 -1.24
N ASP A 183 -2.54 10.34 -0.48
CA ASP A 183 -1.74 10.88 0.62
C ASP A 183 -0.23 10.85 0.33
N ALA A 184 0.15 10.79 -0.96
CA ALA A 184 1.55 10.92 -1.36
C ALA A 184 2.11 12.28 -0.88
N TYR A 185 3.19 12.24 -0.11
CA TYR A 185 3.82 13.46 0.38
C TYR A 185 4.58 14.16 -0.76
N GLU A 186 4.14 15.38 -1.07
CA GLU A 186 4.73 16.22 -2.12
C GLU A 186 5.45 17.44 -1.55
N GLY A 187 5.22 17.79 -0.29
CA GLY A 187 5.81 18.93 0.39
C GLY A 187 5.23 19.20 1.76
N PRO A 188 5.75 20.22 2.49
CA PRO A 188 5.30 20.53 3.85
C PRO A 188 3.79 20.76 3.93
N VAL A 189 3.18 20.26 5.01
CA VAL A 189 1.74 20.36 5.29
C VAL A 189 1.52 21.28 6.47
N THR A 190 0.81 22.38 6.25
CA THR A 190 0.44 23.33 7.33
C THR A 190 -0.68 22.73 8.17
N LEU A 191 -0.46 22.66 9.50
CA LEU A 191 -1.47 22.19 10.44
C LEU A 191 -2.35 23.37 10.91
N ALA A 192 -3.68 23.13 10.91
CA ALA A 192 -4.65 24.09 11.43
C ALA A 192 -4.62 24.15 12.96
N ALA A 193 -5.19 25.23 13.54
CA ALA A 193 -5.37 25.35 14.98
C ALA A 193 -6.19 24.20 15.57
N GLY A 194 -5.84 23.77 16.76
CA GLY A 194 -6.40 22.61 17.45
C GLY A 194 -5.49 21.39 17.42
N ASP A 195 -6.05 20.24 17.78
CA ASP A 195 -5.32 18.99 17.84
C ASP A 195 -5.28 18.31 16.47
N SER A 196 -4.10 17.88 16.07
CA SER A 196 -3.86 17.13 14.84
C SER A 196 -3.07 15.87 15.11
N LYS A 197 -3.53 14.74 14.56
CA LYS A 197 -2.81 13.46 14.51
C LYS A 197 -2.20 13.30 13.12
N VAL A 198 -0.92 13.07 13.08
CA VAL A 198 -0.18 12.85 11.82
C VAL A 198 0.36 11.42 11.82
N VAL A 199 0.16 10.73 10.71
CA VAL A 199 0.71 9.38 10.48
C VAL A 199 1.50 9.40 9.18
N ALA A 200 2.74 8.92 9.22
CA ALA A 200 3.60 8.86 8.05
C ALA A 200 4.23 7.49 7.89
N VAL A 201 4.36 7.04 6.64
CA VAL A 201 5.05 5.81 6.24
C VAL A 201 5.87 6.06 4.98
N THR A 202 6.87 5.20 4.75
CA THR A 202 7.62 5.15 3.49
C THR A 202 7.30 3.83 2.77
N VAL A 203 7.00 3.89 1.48
CA VAL A 203 6.77 2.71 0.63
C VAL A 203 7.90 2.65 -0.40
N ALA A 204 8.64 1.55 -0.41
CA ALA A 204 9.73 1.31 -1.36
C ALA A 204 9.20 0.79 -2.70
N GLU A 205 10.00 0.90 -3.77
CA GLU A 205 9.65 0.37 -5.10
C GLU A 205 9.42 -1.14 -5.12
N ASN A 206 10.07 -1.89 -4.23
CA ASN A 206 9.85 -3.32 -4.06
C ASN A 206 8.51 -3.66 -3.40
N GLY A 207 7.74 -2.65 -2.94
CA GLY A 207 6.45 -2.79 -2.28
C GLY A 207 6.55 -3.05 -0.77
N LEU A 208 7.74 -3.00 -0.17
CA LEU A 208 7.90 -3.05 1.28
C LEU A 208 7.58 -1.69 1.90
N VAL A 209 7.00 -1.74 3.10
CA VAL A 209 6.58 -0.56 3.87
C VAL A 209 7.48 -0.41 5.09
N SER A 210 7.86 0.82 5.43
CA SER A 210 8.54 1.13 6.70
C SER A 210 7.63 0.89 7.91
N ASP A 211 8.20 0.96 9.09
CA ASP A 211 7.41 1.19 10.29
C ASP A 211 6.71 2.55 10.20
N ALA A 212 5.46 2.62 10.73
CA ALA A 212 4.69 3.84 10.74
C ALA A 212 5.17 4.78 11.85
N VAL A 213 5.20 6.08 11.55
CA VAL A 213 5.50 7.12 12.54
C VAL A 213 4.21 7.86 12.86
N TYR A 214 3.87 7.92 14.15
CA TYR A 214 2.71 8.62 14.67
C TYR A 214 3.19 9.85 15.45
N ALA A 215 2.59 11.01 15.17
CA ALA A 215 2.87 12.25 15.87
C ALA A 215 1.58 13.00 16.18
N GLY A 216 1.51 13.59 17.38
CA GLY A 216 0.41 14.47 17.80
C GLY A 216 0.90 15.90 17.89
N TYR A 217 0.14 16.82 17.32
CA TYR A 217 0.41 18.25 17.36
C TYR A 217 -0.81 18.97 17.93
N THR A 218 -0.57 19.89 18.86
CA THR A 218 -1.59 20.83 19.34
C THR A 218 -1.17 22.23 18.91
N ILE A 219 -1.91 22.82 18.00
CA ILE A 219 -1.64 24.17 17.53
C ILE A 219 -2.56 25.11 18.29
N GLY A 220 -1.97 26.02 19.05
CA GLY A 220 -2.69 27.08 19.72
C GLY A 220 -3.43 27.96 18.71
N SER A 221 -4.50 28.60 19.15
CA SER A 221 -5.11 29.67 18.36
C SER A 221 -4.11 30.80 18.20
N VAL A 222 -3.79 31.16 16.97
CA VAL A 222 -2.98 32.35 16.72
C VAL A 222 -3.79 33.54 17.20
N VAL A 223 -3.26 34.23 18.19
CA VAL A 223 -3.88 35.44 18.75
C VAL A 223 -3.49 36.59 17.84
N GLU A 224 -4.40 37.00 16.95
CA GLU A 224 -4.20 38.08 15.99
C GLU A 224 -4.99 39.31 16.40
N GLU A 225 -4.45 40.49 16.07
CA GLU A 225 -5.17 41.74 16.22
C GLU A 225 -6.32 41.83 15.21
N VAL A 226 -7.52 42.07 15.68
CA VAL A 226 -8.72 42.21 14.85
C VAL A 226 -9.15 43.68 14.81
N THR A 227 -9.39 44.15 13.58
CA THR A 227 -9.99 45.46 13.33
C THR A 227 -11.38 45.28 12.75
N LEU A 228 -12.42 45.67 13.50
CA LEU A 228 -13.78 45.67 13.00
C LEU A 228 -14.03 46.92 12.16
N SER A 229 -14.50 46.78 10.93
CA SER A 229 -14.74 47.89 10.02
C SER A 229 -16.02 48.68 10.36
N ASP A 230 -16.97 48.06 11.04
CA ASP A 230 -18.21 48.68 11.50
C ASP A 230 -17.98 49.29 12.89
N ALA A 231 -18.11 50.61 13.00
CA ALA A 231 -17.85 51.32 14.23
C ALA A 231 -18.89 51.04 15.36
N ALA A 232 -20.13 50.71 15.00
CA ALA A 232 -21.16 50.35 15.97
C ALA A 232 -20.88 48.95 16.53
N LEU A 233 -20.56 47.99 15.66
CA LEU A 233 -20.14 46.65 16.07
C LEU A 233 -18.86 46.67 16.88
N ASP A 234 -17.86 47.49 16.51
CA ASP A 234 -16.60 47.63 17.25
C ASP A 234 -16.86 48.14 18.67
N SER A 235 -17.70 49.17 18.81
CA SER A 235 -18.06 49.71 20.11
C SER A 235 -18.81 48.71 20.98
N TYR A 236 -19.75 47.99 20.41
CA TYR A 236 -20.53 46.98 21.10
C TYR A 236 -19.70 45.77 21.56
N VAL A 237 -18.84 45.27 20.69
CA VAL A 237 -17.93 44.16 21.04
C VAL A 237 -16.96 44.58 22.15
N ARG A 238 -16.44 45.82 22.11
CA ARG A 238 -15.56 46.35 23.17
C ARG A 238 -16.30 46.49 24.50
N GLU A 239 -17.54 46.92 24.49
CA GLU A 239 -18.38 46.97 25.67
C GLU A 239 -18.61 45.60 26.29
N LEU A 240 -18.97 44.60 25.47
CA LEU A 240 -19.10 43.20 25.92
C LEU A 240 -17.84 42.64 26.56
N LEU A 241 -16.68 42.96 26.00
CA LEU A 241 -15.37 42.55 26.50
C LEU A 241 -14.83 43.43 27.65
N GLY A 242 -15.55 44.47 28.07
CA GLY A 242 -15.11 45.40 29.09
C GLY A 242 -13.90 46.24 28.69
N LYS A 243 -13.70 46.43 27.37
CA LYS A 243 -12.58 47.17 26.79
C LYS A 243 -12.89 48.64 26.53
N THR A 244 -11.85 49.48 26.62
CA THR A 244 -11.96 50.90 26.26
C THR A 244 -11.86 51.13 24.76
N ALA A 245 -12.45 52.23 24.27
CA ALA A 245 -12.34 52.62 22.87
C ALA A 245 -10.86 52.75 22.46
N GLY A 246 -10.48 52.13 21.33
CA GLY A 246 -9.11 52.15 20.81
C GLY A 246 -8.14 51.13 21.41
N SER A 247 -8.55 50.28 22.38
CA SER A 247 -7.73 49.15 22.82
C SER A 247 -7.66 48.11 21.74
N THR A 248 -6.59 47.31 21.64
CA THR A 248 -6.46 46.22 20.69
C THR A 248 -7.49 45.14 20.99
N LEU A 249 -8.21 44.67 19.96
CA LEU A 249 -9.05 43.46 20.00
C LEU A 249 -8.24 42.30 19.48
N MET A 250 -8.30 41.17 20.19
CA MET A 250 -7.59 39.94 19.77
C MET A 250 -8.59 38.84 19.45
N THR A 251 -8.22 37.95 18.53
CA THR A 251 -9.09 36.86 18.08
C THR A 251 -9.56 35.94 19.20
N ASP A 252 -8.70 35.64 20.19
CA ASP A 252 -9.03 34.81 21.36
C ASP A 252 -10.09 35.44 22.25
N GLU A 253 -10.11 36.74 22.34
CA GLU A 253 -11.11 37.50 23.11
C GLU A 253 -12.48 37.43 22.42
N LEU A 254 -12.52 37.48 21.08
CA LEU A 254 -13.76 37.36 20.31
C LEU A 254 -14.37 35.96 20.41
N TRP A 255 -13.57 34.95 20.58
CA TRP A 255 -14.05 33.56 20.76
C TRP A 255 -14.70 33.34 22.14
N ALA A 256 -14.46 34.20 23.10
CA ALA A 256 -15.12 34.18 24.41
C ALA A 256 -16.57 34.72 24.37
N ILE A 257 -17.01 35.30 23.26
CA ILE A 257 -18.36 35.82 23.09
C ILE A 257 -19.26 34.68 22.60
N GLU A 258 -20.09 34.13 23.52
CA GLU A 258 -21.00 33.04 23.22
C GLU A 258 -22.28 33.49 22.49
N GLU A 259 -22.71 34.74 22.67
CA GLU A 259 -23.93 35.28 22.09
C GLU A 259 -23.75 36.77 21.73
N LEU A 260 -24.18 37.14 20.54
CA LEU A 260 -24.09 38.48 20.01
C LEU A 260 -25.51 39.00 19.74
N ASP A 261 -26.07 39.71 20.70
CA ASP A 261 -27.37 40.38 20.55
C ASP A 261 -27.14 41.74 19.88
N LEU A 262 -27.35 41.81 18.57
CA LEU A 262 -27.22 43.06 17.84
C LEU A 262 -28.51 43.88 18.01
N PRO A 263 -28.44 45.16 18.49
CA PRO A 263 -29.60 46.02 18.50
C PRO A 263 -30.06 46.31 17.06
N ASP A 264 -31.39 46.33 16.87
CA ASP A 264 -32.07 46.66 15.60
C ASP A 264 -31.69 48.06 15.06
#